data_a5eff6081319fd0d7e41940b21906d32
#
_entry.id   a5eff6081319fd0d7e41940b21906d32
#
_cell.length_a   1.000
_cell.length_b   1.000
_cell.length_c   1.000
_cell.angle_alpha   90.00
_cell.angle_beta   90.00
_cell.angle_gamma   90.00
#
_symmetry.space_group_name_H-M   'P 1'
#
loop_
_entity.id
_entity.type
_entity.pdbx_description
1 polymer ?
#
loop_
_entity_poly.entity_id
_entity_poly.type
_entity_poly.pdbx_seq_one_letter_code
_entity_poly.pdbx_strand_id
1 'polypeptide(L)'
;MCSAVNRDGTAIVTGANVGLGYACAERIKELRPDWTLVLACRSREKAEAAAARLKSGGAGSNIVVMDLDLASLDSVRRFAKEVAVAGLPPVRALVCNAGIQIISETSYVGGGIETTFAINHLGHFLLANLLLRDLAPAARIVFVASGTHDPKKKTGIP
;
A
#
# COMPACT_ATOMS: atom_id res chain seq x y z
N MET A 1 28.97 20.52 -11.36
CA MET A 1 28.13 19.60 -12.14
C MET A 1 27.00 19.13 -11.22
N CYS A 2 25.80 19.68 -11.40
CA CYS A 2 24.63 19.23 -10.64
C CYS A 2 24.27 17.84 -11.16
N SER A 3 24.46 16.79 -10.33
CA SER A 3 24.02 15.45 -10.68
C SER A 3 22.52 15.52 -10.97
N ALA A 4 22.12 15.05 -12.15
CA ALA A 4 20.72 14.89 -12.50
C ALA A 4 20.07 14.08 -11.37
N VAL A 5 19.23 14.72 -10.59
CA VAL A 5 18.42 14.03 -9.56
C VAL A 5 17.62 13.00 -10.33
N ASN A 6 17.93 11.73 -10.13
CA ASN A 6 17.18 10.62 -10.72
C ASN A 6 15.70 10.81 -10.32
N ARG A 7 14.90 11.25 -11.30
CA ARG A 7 13.49 11.63 -11.06
C ARG A 7 12.60 10.41 -10.96
N ASP A 8 13.07 9.26 -11.44
CA ASP A 8 12.32 8.01 -11.43
C ASP A 8 12.18 7.45 -10.01
N GLY A 9 11.08 6.85 -9.73
CA GLY A 9 10.80 6.23 -8.45
C GLY A 9 9.58 5.33 -8.50
N THR A 10 9.41 4.55 -7.47
CA THR A 10 8.23 3.72 -7.27
C THR A 10 7.49 4.15 -6.02
N ALA A 11 6.17 4.30 -6.14
CA ALA A 11 5.26 4.41 -5.02
C ALA A 11 4.44 3.13 -4.91
N ILE A 12 4.42 2.52 -3.74
CA ILE A 12 3.59 1.36 -3.42
C ILE A 12 2.44 1.82 -2.53
N VAL A 13 1.19 1.56 -2.95
CA VAL A 13 0.00 1.91 -2.16
C VAL A 13 -0.82 0.65 -1.89
N THR A 14 -0.98 0.31 -0.61
CA THR A 14 -1.82 -0.83 -0.22
C THR A 14 -3.29 -0.45 -0.22
N GLY A 15 -4.16 -1.34 -0.72
CA GLY A 15 -5.60 -1.08 -0.82
C GLY A 15 -5.96 0.05 -1.79
N ALA A 16 -5.18 0.20 -2.87
CA ALA A 16 -5.30 1.30 -3.84
C ALA A 16 -6.47 1.15 -4.84
N ASN A 17 -7.31 0.14 -4.69
CA ASN A 17 -8.41 -0.13 -5.63
C ASN A 17 -9.67 0.69 -5.36
N VAL A 18 -9.82 1.31 -4.18
CA VAL A 18 -11.02 2.05 -3.77
C VAL A 18 -10.71 3.09 -2.69
N GLY A 19 -11.59 4.07 -2.52
CA GLY A 19 -11.57 5.02 -1.41
C GLY A 19 -10.30 5.86 -1.32
N LEU A 20 -9.79 6.06 -0.10
CA LEU A 20 -8.60 6.88 0.15
C LEU A 20 -7.35 6.35 -0.56
N GLY A 21 -7.17 5.02 -0.63
CA GLY A 21 -6.04 4.41 -1.34
C GLY A 21 -6.06 4.73 -2.84
N TYR A 22 -7.23 4.69 -3.47
CA TYR A 22 -7.39 5.08 -4.87
C TYR A 22 -7.09 6.56 -5.08
N ALA A 23 -7.70 7.45 -4.28
CA ALA A 23 -7.47 8.89 -4.38
C ALA A 23 -5.99 9.26 -4.12
N CYS A 24 -5.34 8.57 -3.17
CA CYS A 24 -3.90 8.73 -2.94
C CYS A 24 -3.09 8.31 -4.17
N ALA A 25 -3.41 7.16 -4.77
CA ALA A 25 -2.77 6.65 -5.98
C ALA A 25 -2.93 7.63 -7.16
N GLU A 26 -4.14 8.15 -7.36
CA GLU A 26 -4.46 9.16 -8.37
C GLU A 26 -3.62 10.43 -8.15
N ARG A 27 -3.58 10.93 -6.92
CA ARG A 27 -2.82 12.13 -6.60
C ARG A 27 -1.30 11.95 -6.76
N ILE A 28 -0.77 10.77 -6.43
CA ILE A 28 0.64 10.45 -6.69
C ILE A 28 0.93 10.50 -8.19
N LYS A 29 0.06 9.92 -9.02
CA LYS A 29 0.22 9.93 -10.48
C LYS A 29 0.21 11.34 -11.06
N GLU A 30 -0.67 12.22 -10.58
CA GLU A 30 -0.71 13.62 -11.00
C GLU A 30 0.57 14.37 -10.66
N LEU A 31 1.06 14.21 -9.44
CA LEU A 31 2.23 14.92 -8.95
C LEU A 31 3.56 14.33 -9.46
N ARG A 32 3.57 13.06 -9.77
CA ARG A 32 4.76 12.29 -10.18
C ARG A 32 4.42 11.38 -11.36
N PRO A 33 4.11 11.95 -12.52
CA PRO A 33 3.75 11.19 -13.73
C PRO A 33 4.88 10.28 -14.22
N ASP A 34 6.12 10.59 -13.85
CA ASP A 34 7.35 9.85 -14.10
C ASP A 34 7.54 8.62 -13.18
N TRP A 35 6.80 8.53 -12.08
CA TRP A 35 6.94 7.40 -11.17
C TRP A 35 6.13 6.18 -11.61
N THR A 36 6.66 5.00 -11.25
CA THR A 36 5.89 3.76 -11.28
C THR A 36 4.99 3.69 -10.05
N LEU A 37 3.71 3.44 -10.27
CA LEU A 37 2.73 3.27 -9.20
C LEU A 37 2.36 1.79 -9.07
N VAL A 38 2.62 1.20 -7.91
CA VAL A 38 2.24 -0.17 -7.58
C VAL A 38 0.94 -0.14 -6.78
N LEU A 39 -0.12 -0.72 -7.34
CA LEU A 39 -1.38 -0.97 -6.66
C LEU A 39 -1.32 -2.34 -5.98
N ALA A 40 -1.04 -2.35 -4.67
CA ALA A 40 -0.93 -3.56 -3.88
C ALA A 40 -2.28 -3.91 -3.25
N CYS A 41 -2.98 -4.91 -3.79
CA CYS A 41 -4.37 -5.20 -3.42
C CYS A 41 -4.62 -6.71 -3.31
N ARG A 42 -5.60 -7.10 -2.48
CA ARG A 42 -6.03 -8.48 -2.32
C ARG A 42 -6.79 -9.02 -3.55
N SER A 43 -7.63 -8.18 -4.16
CA SER A 43 -8.39 -8.54 -5.37
C SER A 43 -7.70 -7.97 -6.59
N ARG A 44 -7.07 -8.84 -7.38
CA ARG A 44 -6.44 -8.48 -8.66
C ARG A 44 -7.43 -7.83 -9.61
N GLU A 45 -8.63 -8.41 -9.78
CA GLU A 45 -9.67 -7.88 -10.65
C GLU A 45 -10.01 -6.42 -10.33
N LYS A 46 -10.27 -6.11 -9.04
CA LYS A 46 -10.59 -4.74 -8.60
C LYS A 46 -9.40 -3.80 -8.77
N ALA A 47 -8.18 -4.28 -8.58
CA ALA A 47 -6.98 -3.49 -8.76
C ALA A 47 -6.72 -3.19 -10.26
N GLU A 48 -6.96 -4.13 -11.15
CA GLU A 48 -6.84 -3.95 -12.60
C GLU A 48 -7.90 -2.95 -13.12
N ALA A 49 -9.15 -3.04 -12.63
CA ALA A 49 -10.17 -2.05 -12.93
C ALA A 49 -9.78 -0.64 -12.45
N ALA A 50 -9.19 -0.53 -11.26
CA ALA A 50 -8.69 0.74 -10.74
C ALA A 50 -7.50 1.27 -11.58
N ALA A 51 -6.59 0.39 -11.97
CA ALA A 51 -5.46 0.74 -12.84
C ALA A 51 -5.93 1.25 -14.21
N ALA A 52 -6.95 0.62 -14.80
CA ALA A 52 -7.56 1.06 -16.07
C ALA A 52 -8.15 2.47 -15.94
N ARG A 53 -8.87 2.76 -14.85
CA ARG A 53 -9.42 4.10 -14.59
C ARG A 53 -8.32 5.16 -14.42
N LEU A 54 -7.25 4.84 -13.68
CA LEU A 54 -6.11 5.76 -13.50
C LEU A 54 -5.40 6.05 -14.83
N LYS A 55 -5.30 5.06 -15.72
CA LYS A 55 -4.71 5.23 -17.05
C LYS A 55 -5.56 6.13 -17.96
N SER A 56 -6.88 6.00 -17.92
CA SER A 56 -7.80 6.80 -18.74
C SER A 56 -7.82 8.29 -18.36
N GLY A 57 -7.41 8.64 -17.14
CA GLY A 57 -7.28 10.02 -16.68
C GLY A 57 -6.07 10.79 -17.24
N GLY A 58 -5.32 10.24 -18.22
CA GLY A 58 -4.24 10.93 -18.92
C GLY A 58 -2.91 11.00 -18.17
N ALA A 59 -2.83 10.51 -16.96
CA ALA A 59 -1.59 10.43 -16.21
C ALA A 59 -0.78 9.18 -16.62
N GLY A 60 0.46 9.36 -17.03
CA GLY A 60 1.41 8.38 -17.58
C GLY A 60 1.23 6.90 -17.21
N SER A 61 1.76 6.02 -18.03
CA SER A 61 1.40 4.60 -18.15
C SER A 61 2.01 3.64 -17.13
N ASN A 62 2.84 4.09 -16.22
CA ASN A 62 3.60 3.19 -15.33
C ASN A 62 2.78 2.77 -14.10
N ILE A 63 1.75 1.96 -14.31
CA ILE A 63 0.93 1.39 -13.23
C ILE A 63 1.07 -0.13 -13.27
N VAL A 64 1.49 -0.70 -12.15
CA VAL A 64 1.68 -2.12 -11.92
C VAL A 64 0.69 -2.60 -10.86
N VAL A 65 0.00 -3.69 -11.12
CA VAL A 65 -0.86 -4.36 -10.13
C VAL A 65 -0.10 -5.55 -9.55
N MET A 66 -0.03 -5.61 -8.22
CA MET A 66 0.60 -6.72 -7.50
C MET A 66 -0.32 -7.23 -6.39
N ASP A 67 -0.37 -8.55 -6.23
CA ASP A 67 -1.25 -9.20 -5.26
C ASP A 67 -0.68 -9.09 -3.85
N LEU A 68 -1.48 -8.56 -2.93
CA LEU A 68 -1.13 -8.45 -1.52
C LEU A 68 -2.35 -8.70 -0.64
N ASP A 69 -2.32 -9.81 0.11
CA ASP A 69 -3.27 -10.07 1.19
C ASP A 69 -2.58 -9.88 2.55
N LEU A 70 -2.94 -8.79 3.23
CA LEU A 70 -2.39 -8.46 4.55
C LEU A 70 -2.88 -9.39 5.67
N ALA A 71 -3.93 -10.17 5.43
CA ALA A 71 -4.39 -11.21 6.36
C ALA A 71 -3.47 -12.45 6.35
N SER A 72 -2.61 -12.59 5.33
CA SER A 72 -1.69 -13.70 5.17
C SER A 72 -0.24 -13.22 5.21
N LEU A 73 0.48 -13.56 6.28
CA LEU A 73 1.90 -13.19 6.42
C LEU A 73 2.76 -13.80 5.31
N ASP A 74 2.37 -14.95 4.76
CA ASP A 74 3.06 -15.55 3.61
C ASP A 74 2.80 -14.78 2.32
N SER A 75 1.60 -14.23 2.12
CA SER A 75 1.33 -13.31 1.02
C SER A 75 2.19 -12.04 1.13
N VAL A 76 2.33 -11.49 2.33
CA VAL A 76 3.19 -10.32 2.58
C VAL A 76 4.66 -10.63 2.25
N ARG A 77 5.17 -11.79 2.66
CA ARG A 77 6.54 -12.22 2.35
C ARG A 77 6.76 -12.44 0.84
N ARG A 78 5.78 -13.05 0.18
CA ARG A 78 5.81 -13.26 -1.27
C ARG A 78 5.84 -11.92 -2.01
N PHE A 79 4.93 -11.00 -1.66
CA PHE A 79 4.88 -9.66 -2.23
C PHE A 79 6.22 -8.92 -2.10
N ALA A 80 6.84 -8.93 -0.92
CA ALA A 80 8.13 -8.27 -0.72
C ALA A 80 9.22 -8.87 -1.63
N LYS A 81 9.27 -10.20 -1.79
CA LYS A 81 10.20 -10.86 -2.73
C LYS A 81 9.91 -10.47 -4.18
N GLU A 82 8.65 -10.41 -4.57
CA GLU A 82 8.24 -10.00 -5.92
C GLU A 82 8.67 -8.56 -6.21
N VAL A 83 8.48 -7.64 -5.28
CA VAL A 83 8.95 -6.24 -5.41
C VAL A 83 10.46 -6.19 -5.63
N ALA A 84 11.23 -6.96 -4.87
CA ALA A 84 12.69 -6.97 -4.95
C ALA A 84 13.22 -7.45 -6.32
N VAL A 85 12.48 -8.33 -7.03
CA VAL A 85 12.91 -8.90 -8.32
C VAL A 85 12.17 -8.32 -9.53
N ALA A 86 11.19 -7.45 -9.32
CA ALA A 86 10.33 -6.92 -10.38
C ALA A 86 11.03 -5.92 -11.33
N GLY A 87 12.27 -5.56 -11.08
CA GLY A 87 12.99 -4.56 -11.88
C GLY A 87 12.37 -3.15 -11.82
N LEU A 88 11.65 -2.83 -10.76
CA LEU A 88 11.04 -1.53 -10.55
C LEU A 88 12.10 -0.45 -10.30
N PRO A 89 11.83 0.82 -10.68
CA PRO A 89 12.62 1.95 -10.19
C PRO A 89 12.71 1.95 -8.66
N PRO A 90 13.69 2.62 -8.05
CA PRO A 90 13.87 2.65 -6.61
C PRO A 90 12.59 3.01 -5.84
N VAL A 91 12.22 2.22 -4.83
CA VAL A 91 11.01 2.47 -4.02
C VAL A 91 11.22 3.71 -3.16
N ARG A 92 10.48 4.78 -3.44
CA ARG A 92 10.57 6.08 -2.76
C ARG A 92 9.41 6.37 -1.83
N ALA A 93 8.30 5.64 -1.98
CA ALA A 93 7.14 5.77 -1.10
C ALA A 93 6.46 4.43 -0.88
N LEU A 94 6.17 4.12 0.38
CA LEU A 94 5.32 3.02 0.80
C LEU A 94 4.15 3.60 1.59
N VAL A 95 2.93 3.49 1.06
CA VAL A 95 1.71 3.96 1.71
C VAL A 95 0.93 2.76 2.23
N CYS A 96 1.01 2.53 3.52
CA CYS A 96 0.28 1.52 4.29
C CYS A 96 -1.14 2.04 4.57
N ASN A 97 -2.02 1.94 3.57
CA ASN A 97 -3.37 2.51 3.62
C ASN A 97 -4.47 1.46 3.81
N ALA A 98 -4.29 0.24 3.30
CA ALA A 98 -5.31 -0.79 3.40
C ALA A 98 -5.78 -0.98 4.85
N GLY A 99 -7.07 -1.16 5.03
CA GLY A 99 -7.65 -1.39 6.34
C GLY A 99 -9.07 -1.90 6.22
N ILE A 100 -9.50 -2.57 7.26
CA ILE A 100 -10.87 -3.04 7.43
C ILE A 100 -11.40 -2.63 8.80
N GLN A 101 -12.71 -2.63 8.93
CA GLN A 101 -13.39 -2.51 10.21
C GLN A 101 -14.46 -3.61 10.27
N ILE A 102 -14.36 -4.48 11.27
CA ILE A 102 -15.35 -5.52 11.55
C ILE A 102 -16.03 -5.13 12.85
N ILE A 103 -17.34 -4.92 12.80
CA ILE A 103 -18.14 -4.41 13.92
C ILE A 103 -19.13 -5.46 14.45
N SER A 104 -19.32 -6.58 13.76
CA SER A 104 -20.35 -7.58 14.12
C SER A 104 -19.80 -8.68 15.02
N GLU A 105 -18.74 -9.34 14.59
CA GLU A 105 -18.15 -10.48 15.32
C GLU A 105 -16.64 -10.46 15.20
N THR A 106 -15.95 -10.87 16.26
CA THR A 106 -14.50 -11.04 16.22
C THR A 106 -14.16 -12.26 15.36
N SER A 107 -13.34 -12.04 14.32
CA SER A 107 -12.83 -13.10 13.47
C SER A 107 -11.31 -13.23 13.59
N TYR A 108 -10.78 -14.39 13.23
CA TYR A 108 -9.37 -14.70 13.37
C TYR A 108 -8.80 -15.22 12.04
N VAL A 109 -7.56 -14.87 11.76
CA VAL A 109 -6.76 -15.39 10.64
C VAL A 109 -5.67 -16.33 11.14
N GLY A 110 -4.86 -16.88 10.26
CA GLY A 110 -3.86 -17.89 10.54
C GLY A 110 -3.07 -17.66 11.84
N GLY A 111 -3.02 -18.69 12.69
CA GLY A 111 -2.33 -18.62 13.99
C GLY A 111 -3.15 -18.00 15.13
N GLY A 112 -4.46 -17.77 14.94
CA GLY A 112 -5.32 -17.21 15.99
C GLY A 112 -5.16 -15.69 16.19
N ILE A 113 -4.72 -14.97 15.17
CA ILE A 113 -4.56 -13.52 15.22
C ILE A 113 -5.90 -12.87 14.86
N GLU A 114 -6.35 -11.89 15.66
CA GLU A 114 -7.57 -11.14 15.34
C GLU A 114 -7.44 -10.45 13.98
N THR A 115 -8.50 -10.54 13.17
CA THR A 115 -8.44 -10.19 11.73
C THR A 115 -8.18 -8.71 11.48
N THR A 116 -8.80 -7.81 12.26
CA THR A 116 -8.60 -6.37 12.10
C THR A 116 -7.17 -5.97 12.46
N PHE A 117 -6.65 -6.52 13.56
CA PHE A 117 -5.27 -6.32 13.98
C PHE A 117 -4.28 -6.90 12.96
N ALA A 118 -4.55 -8.10 12.45
CA ALA A 118 -3.71 -8.74 11.45
C ALA A 118 -3.57 -7.87 10.18
N ILE A 119 -4.68 -7.38 9.66
CA ILE A 119 -4.70 -6.60 8.39
C ILE A 119 -4.22 -5.18 8.60
N ASN A 120 -4.78 -4.46 9.60
CA ASN A 120 -4.53 -3.03 9.75
C ASN A 120 -3.16 -2.73 10.35
N HIS A 121 -2.60 -3.66 11.12
CA HIS A 121 -1.33 -3.45 11.82
C HIS A 121 -0.25 -4.46 11.45
N LEU A 122 -0.43 -5.73 11.77
CA LEU A 122 0.65 -6.72 11.71
C LEU A 122 1.15 -6.95 10.28
N GLY A 123 0.25 -7.05 9.30
CA GLY A 123 0.59 -7.21 7.88
C GLY A 123 1.40 -6.03 7.35
N HIS A 124 1.02 -4.81 7.69
CA HIS A 124 1.75 -3.60 7.33
C HIS A 124 3.09 -3.50 8.07
N PHE A 125 3.14 -3.85 9.35
CA PHE A 125 4.39 -3.89 10.11
C PHE A 125 5.40 -4.84 9.46
N LEU A 126 4.96 -6.06 9.12
CA LEU A 126 5.83 -7.02 8.44
C LEU A 126 6.26 -6.50 7.05
N LEU A 127 5.31 -5.97 6.26
CA LEU A 127 5.60 -5.41 4.93
C LEU A 127 6.66 -4.32 4.99
N ALA A 128 6.48 -3.34 5.88
CA ALA A 128 7.43 -2.24 6.05
C ALA A 128 8.82 -2.75 6.42
N ASN A 129 8.91 -3.68 7.38
CA ASN A 129 10.20 -4.24 7.79
C ASN A 129 10.89 -5.03 6.68
N LEU A 130 10.14 -5.80 5.88
CA LEU A 130 10.71 -6.58 4.77
C LEU A 130 11.25 -5.67 3.66
N LEU A 131 10.57 -4.55 3.38
CA LEU A 131 10.96 -3.63 2.32
C LEU A 131 12.02 -2.59 2.74
N LEU A 132 12.37 -2.48 4.03
CA LEU A 132 13.32 -1.44 4.50
C LEU A 132 14.63 -1.42 3.73
N ARG A 133 15.15 -2.59 3.33
CA ARG A 133 16.43 -2.70 2.61
C ARG A 133 16.32 -2.31 1.13
N ASP A 134 15.11 -2.35 0.58
CA ASP A 134 14.81 -2.08 -0.82
C ASP A 134 14.34 -0.64 -1.04
N LEU A 135 14.17 0.13 0.05
CA LEU A 135 13.80 1.52 -0.03
C LEU A 135 14.98 2.40 -0.47
N ALA A 136 14.71 3.33 -1.35
CA ALA A 136 15.68 4.35 -1.75
C ALA A 136 16.08 5.25 -0.56
N PRO A 137 17.27 5.85 -0.59
CA PRO A 137 17.62 6.91 0.37
C PRO A 137 16.56 8.01 0.39
N ALA A 138 16.17 8.45 1.58
CA ALA A 138 15.10 9.44 1.82
C ALA A 138 13.69 8.99 1.36
N ALA A 139 13.46 7.70 1.17
CA ALA A 139 12.12 7.17 0.97
C ALA A 139 11.22 7.44 2.19
N ARG A 140 9.91 7.45 1.95
CA ARG A 140 8.92 7.68 3.00
C ARG A 140 8.04 6.46 3.17
N ILE A 141 7.81 6.08 4.42
CA ILE A 141 6.77 5.13 4.82
C ILE A 141 5.67 5.94 5.49
N VAL A 142 4.45 5.80 4.99
CA VAL A 142 3.26 6.49 5.51
C VAL A 142 2.28 5.44 6.01
N PHE A 143 1.94 5.51 7.29
CA PHE A 143 0.87 4.70 7.87
C PHE A 143 -0.40 5.54 7.98
N VAL A 144 -1.46 5.10 7.31
CA VAL A 144 -2.78 5.72 7.44
C VAL A 144 -3.41 5.21 8.73
N ALA A 145 -3.72 6.13 9.63
CA ALA A 145 -4.31 5.84 10.93
C ALA A 145 -5.57 6.67 11.16
N SER A 146 -6.43 6.20 12.06
CA SER A 146 -7.63 6.91 12.46
C SER A 146 -7.51 7.42 13.90
N GLY A 147 -8.08 8.60 14.17
CA GLY A 147 -8.20 9.10 15.54
C GLY A 147 -9.14 8.29 16.44
N THR A 148 -9.86 7.32 15.88
CA THR A 148 -10.77 6.43 16.63
C THR A 148 -10.05 5.51 17.63
N HIS A 149 -8.74 5.32 17.48
CA HIS A 149 -7.92 4.55 18.42
C HIS A 149 -7.61 5.32 19.71
N ASP A 150 -7.86 6.63 19.76
CA ASP A 150 -7.58 7.45 20.94
C ASP A 150 -8.75 7.40 21.93
N PRO A 151 -8.61 6.74 23.10
CA PRO A 151 -9.70 6.62 24.08
C PRO A 151 -10.19 7.98 24.63
N LYS A 152 -9.39 9.04 24.48
CA LYS A 152 -9.79 10.39 24.90
C LYS A 152 -10.81 11.04 23.95
N LYS A 153 -10.90 10.56 22.72
CA LYS A 153 -11.75 11.17 21.68
C LYS A 153 -13.19 10.71 21.70
N LYS A 154 -13.60 9.80 22.59
CA LYS A 154 -14.99 9.31 22.73
C LYS A 154 -15.68 9.07 21.37
N THR A 155 -15.03 8.37 20.45
CA THR A 155 -15.50 8.18 19.07
C THR A 155 -16.56 7.08 18.93
N GLY A 156 -17.10 6.58 20.04
CA GLY A 156 -18.18 5.57 20.08
C GLY A 156 -17.71 4.14 19.87
N ILE A 157 -16.42 3.89 19.79
CA ILE A 157 -15.85 2.55 19.87
C ILE A 157 -15.59 2.25 21.33
N PRO A 158 -16.16 1.19 21.92
CA PRO A 158 -15.98 0.84 23.32
C PRO A 158 -14.52 0.49 23.65
#